data_f2dc5cf9b015605f502b3f4e59c87037
#
_entry.id   f2dc5cf9b015605f502b3f4e59c87037
#
_cell.length_a   1.000
_cell.length_b   1.000
_cell.length_c   1.000
_cell.angle_alpha   90.00
_cell.angle_beta   90.00
_cell.angle_gamma   90.00
#
_symmetry.space_group_name_H-M   'P 1'
#
loop_
_entity.id
_entity.type
_entity.pdbx_description
1 polymer ?
#
loop_
_entity_poly.entity_id
_entity_poly.type
_entity_poly.pdbx_seq_one_letter_code
_entity_poly.pdbx_strand_id
1 'polypeptide(L)'
;MTRPFLFTSLPPSMNRFDRDGRNIGYDYQRRCIASWIDCGFDVCSINAPQEEIPQEFAKLVRVEKTERDASEIAGKPLPYLQDMIDVIVRVTAGSGGFALTNADILLSNETVDISESVRTLRPQECIVEPRMDFAVMDKISEGSLYPSGFDFFAFRAEDARSLSLNRFVFGRPWWDYALPLSACFQGWRRKRIESPFAFHMLHDERWDRKSWTKFGDCFLDEIVLPRAGRIPPDRFFVRYANEVAPQPLNSGFKTRTLKNILNILGFGSRQAMLGRLARLNASMLSRW
;
A
#
# COMPACT_ATOMS: atom_id res chain seq x y z
N MET A 1 1.63 -4.91 28.16
CA MET A 1 0.81 -4.81 26.94
C MET A 1 1.58 -5.42 25.79
N THR A 2 0.95 -6.19 24.91
CA THR A 2 1.60 -6.79 23.73
C THR A 2 1.87 -5.71 22.69
N ARG A 3 3.04 -5.77 22.06
CA ARG A 3 3.39 -4.89 20.93
C ARG A 3 2.50 -5.21 19.73
N PRO A 4 2.06 -4.21 18.94
CA PRO A 4 1.39 -4.48 17.68
C PRO A 4 2.40 -5.01 16.65
N PHE A 5 1.95 -5.81 15.69
CA PHE A 5 2.77 -6.25 14.58
C PHE A 5 2.92 -5.17 13.52
N LEU A 6 4.11 -5.09 12.93
CA LEU A 6 4.34 -4.44 11.64
C LEU A 6 4.71 -5.51 10.62
N PHE A 7 3.96 -5.55 9.54
CA PHE A 7 4.16 -6.47 8.43
C PHE A 7 4.78 -5.77 7.23
N THR A 8 5.62 -6.51 6.52
CA THR A 8 6.25 -6.07 5.28
C THR A 8 6.61 -7.31 4.44
N SER A 9 7.26 -7.12 3.29
CA SER A 9 7.94 -8.17 2.54
C SER A 9 9.38 -7.73 2.28
N LEU A 10 10.32 -8.22 3.07
CA LEU A 10 11.74 -7.90 2.92
C LEU A 10 12.28 -8.54 1.64
N PRO A 11 12.91 -7.78 0.74
CA PRO A 11 13.50 -8.36 -0.46
C PRO A 11 14.78 -9.14 -0.14
N PRO A 12 15.14 -10.15 -0.96
CA PRO A 12 16.43 -10.85 -0.85
C PRO A 12 17.64 -9.92 -0.96
N SER A 13 17.48 -8.82 -1.69
CA SER A 13 18.49 -7.76 -1.80
C SER A 13 17.82 -6.41 -2.04
N MET A 14 18.39 -5.37 -1.46
CA MET A 14 17.99 -3.99 -1.69
C MET A 14 19.17 -3.23 -2.28
N ASN A 15 18.94 -2.44 -3.33
CA ASN A 15 19.95 -1.54 -3.86
C ASN A 15 19.52 -0.10 -3.56
N ARG A 16 20.40 0.62 -2.89
CA ARG A 16 20.33 2.07 -2.65
C ARG A 16 21.75 2.59 -2.80
N PHE A 17 21.89 3.70 -3.49
CA PHE A 17 23.21 4.27 -3.71
C PHE A 17 23.31 5.60 -2.97
N ASP A 18 24.44 5.78 -2.28
CA ASP A 18 24.77 7.05 -1.67
C ASP A 18 25.30 8.05 -2.72
N ARG A 19 25.70 9.24 -2.28
CA ARG A 19 26.23 10.30 -3.17
C ARG A 19 27.51 9.90 -3.88
N ASP A 20 28.28 9.00 -3.31
CA ASP A 20 29.55 8.49 -3.83
C ASP A 20 29.35 7.29 -4.76
N GLY A 21 28.10 6.88 -4.99
CA GLY A 21 27.73 5.74 -5.82
C GLY A 21 27.96 4.38 -5.16
N ARG A 22 28.16 4.33 -3.83
CA ARG A 22 28.25 3.07 -3.09
C ARG A 22 26.88 2.50 -2.83
N ASN A 23 26.73 1.18 -3.01
CA ASN A 23 25.49 0.51 -2.66
C ASN A 23 25.38 0.35 -1.14
N ILE A 24 24.49 1.12 -0.53
CA ILE A 24 24.16 1.11 0.91
C ILE A 24 22.84 0.38 1.20
N GLY A 25 22.30 -0.36 0.24
CA GLY A 25 20.95 -0.94 0.34
C GLY A 25 20.79 -1.90 1.51
N TYR A 26 21.82 -2.67 1.82
CA TYR A 26 21.83 -3.56 2.99
C TYR A 26 21.74 -2.76 4.30
N ASP A 27 22.57 -1.74 4.47
CA ASP A 27 22.58 -0.88 5.66
C ASP A 27 21.28 -0.09 5.78
N TYR A 28 20.74 0.36 4.65
CA TYR A 28 19.45 1.05 4.63
C TYR A 28 18.33 0.14 5.09
N GLN A 29 18.26 -1.09 4.58
CA GLN A 29 17.25 -2.07 4.99
C GLN A 29 17.35 -2.40 6.47
N ARG A 30 18.58 -2.55 6.99
CA ARG A 30 18.83 -2.76 8.41
C ARG A 30 18.33 -1.59 9.26
N ARG A 31 18.53 -0.35 8.80
CA ARG A 31 18.00 0.85 9.49
C ARG A 31 16.48 0.90 9.47
N CYS A 32 15.83 0.50 8.36
CA CYS A 32 14.38 0.38 8.31
C CYS A 32 13.87 -0.59 9.37
N ILE A 33 14.43 -1.81 9.43
CA ILE A 33 14.05 -2.82 10.43
C ILE A 33 14.27 -2.29 11.87
N ALA A 34 15.43 -1.69 12.15
CA ALA A 34 15.73 -1.11 13.46
C ALA A 34 14.69 -0.03 13.83
N SER A 35 14.37 0.87 12.91
CA SER A 35 13.39 1.94 13.15
C SER A 35 11.99 1.40 13.50
N TRP A 36 11.56 0.29 12.91
CA TRP A 36 10.27 -0.33 13.24
C TRP A 36 10.26 -0.94 14.64
N ILE A 37 11.37 -1.61 15.02
CA ILE A 37 11.54 -2.18 16.37
C ILE A 37 11.61 -1.07 17.42
N ASP A 38 12.35 0.00 17.15
CA ASP A 38 12.48 1.17 18.02
C ASP A 38 11.16 1.93 18.17
N CYS A 39 10.31 1.93 17.13
CA CYS A 39 8.93 2.42 17.19
C CYS A 39 7.97 1.49 17.95
N GLY A 40 8.44 0.38 18.52
CA GLY A 40 7.65 -0.47 19.41
C GLY A 40 6.85 -1.55 18.69
N PHE A 41 7.20 -1.93 17.47
CA PHE A 41 6.55 -3.01 16.74
C PHE A 41 7.27 -4.36 16.92
N ASP A 42 6.49 -5.43 16.89
CA ASP A 42 6.98 -6.77 16.57
C ASP A 42 6.95 -6.92 15.05
N VAL A 43 8.12 -7.13 14.42
CA VAL A 43 8.24 -7.10 12.95
C VAL A 43 8.07 -8.49 12.36
N CYS A 44 7.25 -8.58 11.31
CA CYS A 44 7.05 -9.81 10.56
C CYS A 44 7.21 -9.56 9.06
N SER A 45 8.12 -10.29 8.41
CA SER A 45 8.26 -10.30 6.96
C SER A 45 7.44 -11.44 6.37
N ILE A 46 6.55 -11.11 5.43
CA ILE A 46 5.74 -12.08 4.68
C ILE A 46 6.28 -12.13 3.26
N ASN A 47 6.86 -13.26 2.89
CA ASN A 47 7.54 -13.44 1.62
C ASN A 47 6.87 -14.51 0.75
N ALA A 48 7.07 -14.43 -0.56
CA ALA A 48 6.72 -15.52 -1.46
C ALA A 48 7.50 -16.80 -1.10
N PRO A 49 7.00 -18.00 -1.45
CA PRO A 49 7.63 -19.27 -1.03
C PRO A 49 9.12 -19.36 -1.37
N GLN A 50 9.52 -18.84 -2.54
CA GLN A 50 10.89 -18.92 -3.07
C GLN A 50 11.79 -17.74 -2.64
N GLU A 51 11.24 -16.70 -2.03
CA GLU A 51 12.05 -15.55 -1.60
C GLU A 51 12.78 -15.86 -0.30
N GLU A 52 14.09 -15.91 -0.36
CA GLU A 52 14.93 -16.03 0.83
C GLU A 52 15.48 -14.65 1.21
N ILE A 53 15.28 -14.25 2.46
CA ILE A 53 15.84 -13.01 2.99
C ILE A 53 17.20 -13.26 3.62
N PRO A 54 18.07 -12.24 3.71
CA PRO A 54 19.37 -12.38 4.39
C PRO A 54 19.19 -12.94 5.81
N GLN A 55 20.03 -13.91 6.18
CA GLN A 55 19.94 -14.61 7.47
C GLN A 55 20.02 -13.65 8.67
N GLU A 56 20.76 -12.57 8.53
CA GLU A 56 20.90 -11.54 9.57
C GLU A 56 19.57 -10.84 9.84
N PHE A 57 18.78 -10.57 8.78
CA PHE A 57 17.46 -9.99 8.93
C PHE A 57 16.46 -11.01 9.46
N ALA A 58 16.55 -12.27 9.02
CA ALA A 58 15.71 -13.35 9.53
C ALA A 58 15.87 -13.60 11.05
N LYS A 59 16.98 -13.17 11.64
CA LYS A 59 17.20 -13.21 13.10
C LYS A 59 16.55 -12.04 13.85
N LEU A 60 16.25 -10.94 13.16
CA LEU A 60 15.70 -9.73 13.75
C LEU A 60 14.17 -9.68 13.66
N VAL A 61 13.58 -10.40 12.70
CA VAL A 61 12.16 -10.37 12.41
C VAL A 61 11.58 -11.77 12.32
N ARG A 62 10.29 -11.89 12.59
CA ARG A 62 9.55 -13.12 12.26
C ARG A 62 9.45 -13.25 10.74
N VAL A 63 9.60 -14.45 10.19
CA VAL A 63 9.46 -14.70 8.76
C VAL A 63 8.31 -15.67 8.53
N GLU A 64 7.37 -15.27 7.70
CA GLU A 64 6.25 -16.09 7.25
C GLU A 64 6.30 -16.21 5.73
N LYS A 65 5.73 -17.29 5.19
CA LYS A 65 5.63 -17.52 3.75
C LYS A 65 4.17 -17.57 3.32
N THR A 66 3.89 -17.03 2.13
CA THR A 66 2.62 -17.26 1.45
C THR A 66 2.63 -18.64 0.79
N GLU A 67 1.47 -19.19 0.42
CA GLU A 67 1.37 -20.47 -0.26
C GLU A 67 1.68 -20.36 -1.75
N ARG A 68 1.39 -19.23 -2.35
CA ARG A 68 1.58 -18.93 -3.77
C ARG A 68 2.35 -17.62 -3.96
N ASP A 69 2.85 -17.40 -5.16
CA ASP A 69 3.52 -16.17 -5.56
C ASP A 69 2.96 -15.58 -6.85
N ALA A 70 3.35 -14.34 -7.13
CA ALA A 70 2.90 -13.59 -8.28
C ALA A 70 3.89 -13.62 -9.47
N SER A 71 4.80 -14.60 -9.57
CA SER A 71 5.84 -14.66 -10.60
C SER A 71 5.30 -14.49 -12.02
N GLU A 72 4.15 -15.14 -12.33
CA GLU A 72 3.53 -15.06 -13.66
C GLU A 72 3.08 -13.64 -14.04
N ILE A 73 2.62 -12.86 -13.07
CA ILE A 73 2.08 -11.53 -13.34
C ILE A 73 3.06 -10.41 -13.00
N ALA A 74 3.96 -10.61 -12.04
CA ALA A 74 4.92 -9.63 -11.58
C ALA A 74 6.33 -9.81 -12.18
N GLY A 75 6.60 -10.97 -12.81
CA GLY A 75 7.91 -11.31 -13.36
C GLY A 75 8.98 -11.64 -12.31
N LYS A 76 8.60 -11.72 -11.04
CA LYS A 76 9.43 -12.15 -9.90
C LYS A 76 8.54 -12.67 -8.78
N PRO A 77 9.05 -13.54 -7.88
CA PRO A 77 8.28 -14.06 -6.76
C PRO A 77 7.98 -12.92 -5.77
N LEU A 78 6.74 -12.47 -5.75
CA LEU A 78 6.22 -11.49 -4.81
C LEU A 78 4.92 -12.03 -4.20
N PRO A 79 4.58 -11.69 -2.96
CA PRO A 79 3.32 -12.12 -2.36
C PRO A 79 2.14 -11.36 -2.97
N TYR A 80 1.02 -12.07 -3.16
CA TYR A 80 -0.26 -11.42 -3.39
C TYR A 80 -0.71 -10.71 -2.10
N LEU A 81 -1.35 -9.57 -2.26
CA LEU A 81 -1.80 -8.77 -1.12
C LEU A 81 -2.86 -9.51 -0.29
N GLN A 82 -3.76 -10.27 -0.94
CA GLN A 82 -4.73 -11.10 -0.21
C GLN A 82 -4.05 -12.18 0.63
N ASP A 83 -3.06 -12.88 0.08
CA ASP A 83 -2.33 -13.91 0.82
C ASP A 83 -1.57 -13.32 2.01
N MET A 84 -1.06 -12.08 1.88
CA MET A 84 -0.48 -11.35 3.01
C MET A 84 -1.53 -11.08 4.08
N ILE A 85 -2.72 -10.60 3.73
CA ILE A 85 -3.82 -10.37 4.68
C ILE A 85 -4.19 -11.67 5.40
N ASP A 86 -4.27 -12.78 4.70
CA ASP A 86 -4.59 -14.08 5.30
C ASP A 86 -3.51 -14.53 6.31
N VAL A 87 -2.23 -14.33 5.98
CA VAL A 87 -1.10 -14.57 6.89
C VAL A 87 -1.17 -13.63 8.10
N ILE A 88 -1.43 -12.32 7.89
CA ILE A 88 -1.59 -11.33 8.95
C ILE A 88 -2.67 -11.77 9.94
N VAL A 89 -3.84 -12.13 9.45
CA VAL A 89 -4.96 -12.61 10.28
C VAL A 89 -4.58 -13.85 11.08
N ARG A 90 -3.82 -14.78 10.48
CA ARG A 90 -3.31 -15.97 11.17
C ARG A 90 -2.29 -15.60 12.27
N VAL A 91 -1.32 -14.76 11.96
CA VAL A 91 -0.24 -14.35 12.88
C VAL A 91 -0.76 -13.57 14.08
N THR A 92 -1.76 -12.70 13.86
CA THR A 92 -2.39 -11.89 14.91
C THR A 92 -3.49 -12.63 15.66
N ALA A 93 -3.71 -13.91 15.37
CA ALA A 93 -4.88 -14.69 15.85
C ALA A 93 -6.24 -13.97 15.55
N GLY A 94 -6.25 -13.18 14.48
CA GLY A 94 -7.42 -12.43 14.00
C GLY A 94 -7.87 -11.31 14.92
N SER A 95 -6.98 -10.73 15.72
CA SER A 95 -7.35 -9.66 16.65
C SER A 95 -6.27 -8.60 16.81
N GLY A 96 -6.70 -7.37 17.14
CA GLY A 96 -5.82 -6.25 17.42
C GLY A 96 -5.37 -5.46 16.19
N GLY A 97 -4.78 -4.29 16.46
CA GLY A 97 -4.20 -3.44 15.42
C GLY A 97 -2.88 -3.99 14.89
N PHE A 98 -2.65 -3.83 13.59
CA PHE A 98 -1.39 -4.12 12.92
C PHE A 98 -1.05 -3.02 11.93
N ALA A 99 0.22 -2.89 11.58
CA ALA A 99 0.71 -2.03 10.51
C ALA A 99 1.21 -2.85 9.32
N LEU A 100 1.14 -2.27 8.11
CA LEU A 100 1.69 -2.79 6.86
C LEU A 100 2.45 -1.66 6.16
N THR A 101 3.70 -1.92 5.77
CA THR A 101 4.53 -0.91 5.08
C THR A 101 5.49 -1.54 4.09
N ASN A 102 5.95 -0.78 3.10
CA ASN A 102 7.02 -1.21 2.21
C ASN A 102 8.33 -1.43 2.98
N ALA A 103 9.19 -2.31 2.46
CA ALA A 103 10.44 -2.73 3.10
C ALA A 103 11.49 -1.60 3.20
N ASP A 104 11.27 -0.48 2.54
CA ASP A 104 12.18 0.66 2.42
C ASP A 104 11.65 1.94 3.09
N ILE A 105 10.73 1.80 4.02
CA ILE A 105 10.20 2.91 4.82
C ILE A 105 10.84 2.92 6.20
N LEU A 106 11.50 4.02 6.54
CA LEU A 106 11.94 4.33 7.90
C LEU A 106 10.77 4.90 8.70
N LEU A 107 10.64 4.52 9.96
CA LEU A 107 9.68 5.13 10.89
C LEU A 107 10.40 5.98 11.95
N SER A 108 9.71 6.98 12.47
CA SER A 108 10.18 7.80 13.60
C SER A 108 9.05 8.03 14.60
N ASN A 109 9.37 7.90 15.88
CA ASN A 109 8.47 8.20 17.01
C ASN A 109 8.74 9.59 17.63
N GLU A 110 9.52 10.44 17.00
CA GLU A 110 9.90 11.73 17.59
C GLU A 110 8.70 12.64 17.93
N THR A 111 7.64 12.54 17.15
CA THR A 111 6.47 13.42 17.27
C THR A 111 5.19 12.67 17.65
N VAL A 112 5.13 11.36 17.46
CA VAL A 112 3.94 10.54 17.72
C VAL A 112 4.34 9.11 18.06
N ASP A 113 3.70 8.53 19.09
CA ASP A 113 3.79 7.09 19.33
C ASP A 113 2.89 6.37 18.32
N ILE A 114 3.52 5.92 17.22
CA ILE A 114 2.79 5.27 16.14
C ILE A 114 2.32 3.86 16.53
N SER A 115 3.09 3.14 17.34
CA SER A 115 2.69 1.80 17.80
C SER A 115 1.46 1.86 18.70
N GLU A 116 1.39 2.84 19.59
CA GLU A 116 0.20 3.09 20.41
C GLU A 116 -0.99 3.53 19.55
N SER A 117 -0.75 4.35 18.52
CA SER A 117 -1.79 4.76 17.59
C SER A 117 -2.41 3.57 16.85
N VAL A 118 -1.58 2.58 16.46
CA VAL A 118 -2.01 1.32 15.83
C VAL A 118 -2.75 0.43 16.84
N ARG A 119 -2.20 0.27 18.04
CA ARG A 119 -2.77 -0.56 19.09
C ARG A 119 -4.18 -0.11 19.51
N THR A 120 -4.43 1.20 19.49
CA THR A 120 -5.69 1.84 19.91
C THR A 120 -6.69 2.05 18.79
N LEU A 121 -6.48 1.50 17.58
CA LEU A 121 -7.46 1.54 16.51
C LEU A 121 -8.78 0.93 16.95
N ARG A 122 -9.87 1.61 16.61
CA ARG A 122 -11.24 1.15 16.84
C ARG A 122 -11.71 0.25 15.69
N PRO A 123 -12.79 -0.51 15.87
CA PRO A 123 -13.40 -1.24 14.76
C PRO A 123 -13.71 -0.32 13.57
N GLN A 124 -13.39 -0.79 12.37
CA GLN A 124 -13.55 -0.04 11.13
C GLN A 124 -12.83 1.33 11.13
N GLU A 125 -11.71 1.41 11.82
CA GLU A 125 -10.80 2.55 11.81
C GLU A 125 -9.46 2.13 11.20
N CYS A 126 -8.85 3.02 10.42
CA CYS A 126 -7.58 2.75 9.77
C CYS A 126 -6.67 3.97 9.79
N ILE A 127 -5.36 3.74 9.74
CA ILE A 127 -4.34 4.76 9.45
C ILE A 127 -3.86 4.51 8.03
N VAL A 128 -3.83 5.56 7.21
CA VAL A 128 -3.33 5.52 5.82
C VAL A 128 -2.53 6.80 5.63
N GLU A 129 -1.20 6.69 5.62
CA GLU A 129 -0.35 7.88 5.57
C GLU A 129 0.65 7.81 4.42
N PRO A 130 0.89 8.95 3.76
CA PRO A 130 1.96 9.10 2.78
C PRO A 130 3.32 9.09 3.48
N ARG A 131 4.37 9.06 2.67
CA ARG A 131 5.74 9.15 3.15
C ARG A 131 6.36 10.51 2.87
N MET A 132 7.44 10.80 3.56
CA MET A 132 8.36 11.89 3.26
C MET A 132 9.54 11.34 2.47
N ASP A 133 9.75 11.81 1.24
CA ASP A 133 10.91 11.42 0.43
C ASP A 133 12.13 12.27 0.80
N PHE A 134 13.28 11.63 1.03
CA PHE A 134 14.56 12.29 1.28
C PHE A 134 15.67 11.71 0.42
N ALA A 135 16.68 12.53 0.11
CA ALA A 135 17.75 12.14 -0.82
C ALA A 135 18.98 11.52 -0.12
N VAL A 136 19.22 11.86 1.15
CA VAL A 136 20.46 11.51 1.87
C VAL A 136 20.15 11.18 3.31
N MET A 137 20.73 10.10 3.80
CA MET A 137 20.47 9.56 5.15
C MET A 137 20.63 10.57 6.29
N ASP A 138 21.64 11.44 6.20
CA ASP A 138 21.91 12.41 7.25
C ASP A 138 21.01 13.66 7.17
N LYS A 139 20.05 13.67 6.22
CA LYS A 139 19.16 14.80 5.93
C LYS A 139 17.68 14.38 5.84
N ILE A 140 17.27 13.46 6.67
CA ILE A 140 15.88 12.95 6.71
C ILE A 140 14.90 14.11 6.99
N SER A 141 15.28 15.05 7.85
CA SER A 141 14.46 16.24 8.19
C SER A 141 14.26 17.22 7.02
N GLU A 142 15.09 17.16 5.98
CA GLU A 142 14.94 17.97 4.75
C GLU A 142 13.98 17.29 3.73
N GLY A 143 13.35 16.18 4.08
CA GLY A 143 12.44 15.45 3.22
C GLY A 143 11.20 16.25 2.81
N SER A 144 10.62 15.88 1.68
CA SER A 144 9.38 16.46 1.15
C SER A 144 8.27 15.41 1.06
N LEU A 145 7.04 15.86 1.28
CA LEU A 145 5.87 14.97 1.19
C LEU A 145 5.73 14.38 -0.22
N TYR A 146 5.62 13.07 -0.31
CA TYR A 146 5.26 12.39 -1.54
C TYR A 146 3.74 12.43 -1.76
N PRO A 147 3.23 13.17 -2.77
CA PRO A 147 1.81 13.45 -2.89
C PRO A 147 1.02 12.36 -3.63
N SER A 148 1.70 11.33 -4.16
CA SER A 148 1.12 10.42 -5.16
C SER A 148 1.09 8.97 -4.72
N GLY A 149 1.11 8.68 -3.42
CA GLY A 149 1.04 7.31 -2.91
C GLY A 149 1.01 7.26 -1.40
N PHE A 150 0.75 6.08 -0.90
CA PHE A 150 0.71 5.78 0.53
C PHE A 150 1.60 4.59 0.79
N ASP A 151 2.35 4.63 1.88
CA ASP A 151 3.34 3.60 2.18
C ASP A 151 3.24 3.07 3.62
N PHE A 152 2.37 3.67 4.43
CA PHE A 152 2.05 3.17 5.75
C PHE A 152 0.54 2.99 5.90
N PHE A 153 0.16 1.79 6.27
CA PHE A 153 -1.22 1.37 6.50
C PHE A 153 -1.34 0.70 7.85
N ALA A 154 -2.42 0.99 8.59
CA ALA A 154 -2.73 0.22 9.78
C ALA A 154 -4.22 -0.04 9.88
N PHE A 155 -4.57 -1.26 10.31
CA PHE A 155 -5.92 -1.78 10.41
C PHE A 155 -6.04 -2.67 11.64
N ARG A 156 -7.28 -3.07 11.94
CA ARG A 156 -7.51 -4.19 12.84
C ARG A 156 -7.60 -5.50 12.06
N ALA A 157 -7.06 -6.56 12.63
CA ALA A 157 -7.06 -7.87 11.97
C ALA A 157 -8.47 -8.43 11.75
N GLU A 158 -9.39 -8.13 12.64
CA GLU A 158 -10.80 -8.49 12.52
C GLU A 158 -11.45 -7.88 11.28
N ASP A 159 -11.17 -6.60 11.04
CA ASP A 159 -11.73 -5.85 9.92
C ASP A 159 -11.07 -6.25 8.60
N ALA A 160 -9.76 -6.51 8.60
CA ALA A 160 -8.98 -6.85 7.42
C ALA A 160 -9.50 -8.07 6.66
N ARG A 161 -10.17 -9.02 7.34
CA ARG A 161 -10.84 -10.18 6.72
C ARG A 161 -11.91 -9.80 5.70
N SER A 162 -12.47 -8.62 5.80
CA SER A 162 -13.51 -8.14 4.86
C SER A 162 -12.94 -7.55 3.57
N LEU A 163 -11.62 -7.34 3.50
CA LEU A 163 -10.97 -6.80 2.31
C LEU A 163 -10.84 -7.90 1.24
N SER A 164 -11.07 -7.54 -0.02
CA SER A 164 -10.91 -8.43 -1.18
C SER A 164 -9.88 -7.82 -2.14
N LEU A 165 -8.69 -8.42 -2.16
CA LEU A 165 -7.49 -7.87 -2.82
C LEU A 165 -6.74 -8.93 -3.63
N ASN A 166 -7.47 -9.87 -4.25
CA ASN A 166 -6.94 -11.12 -4.79
C ASN A 166 -5.93 -10.96 -5.94
N ARG A 167 -6.02 -9.90 -6.75
CA ARG A 167 -5.17 -9.68 -7.92
C ARG A 167 -4.09 -8.64 -7.69
N PHE A 168 -4.04 -8.03 -6.51
CA PHE A 168 -3.01 -7.07 -6.17
C PHE A 168 -1.77 -7.76 -5.63
N VAL A 169 -0.62 -7.24 -6.03
CA VAL A 169 0.69 -7.76 -5.65
C VAL A 169 1.40 -6.71 -4.82
N PHE A 170 1.88 -7.09 -3.65
CA PHE A 170 2.60 -6.19 -2.75
C PHE A 170 3.88 -5.66 -3.42
N GLY A 171 4.13 -4.35 -3.30
CA GLY A 171 5.27 -3.69 -3.93
C GLY A 171 5.17 -3.53 -5.46
N ARG A 172 3.99 -3.77 -6.07
CA ARG A 172 3.70 -3.43 -7.47
C ARG A 172 2.75 -2.23 -7.55
N PRO A 173 2.68 -1.50 -8.68
CA PRO A 173 1.79 -0.35 -8.78
C PRO A 173 0.34 -0.65 -8.39
N TRP A 174 -0.37 0.32 -7.82
CA TRP A 174 -1.80 0.34 -7.51
C TRP A 174 -2.24 -0.41 -6.24
N TRP A 175 -1.41 -1.25 -5.62
CA TRP A 175 -1.78 -1.90 -4.37
C TRP A 175 -2.00 -0.88 -3.24
N ASP A 176 -1.21 0.18 -3.24
CA ASP A 176 -1.22 1.31 -2.31
C ASP A 176 -2.46 2.21 -2.42
N TYR A 177 -3.19 2.10 -3.54
CA TYR A 177 -4.54 2.66 -3.70
C TYR A 177 -5.63 1.64 -3.44
N ALA A 178 -5.44 0.39 -3.87
CA ALA A 178 -6.47 -0.65 -3.75
C ALA A 178 -6.80 -0.95 -2.29
N LEU A 179 -5.78 -1.05 -1.45
CA LEU A 179 -5.93 -1.34 -0.04
C LEU A 179 -6.75 -0.26 0.70
N PRO A 180 -6.36 1.03 0.72
CA PRO A 180 -7.12 2.06 1.42
C PRO A 180 -8.48 2.34 0.79
N LEU A 181 -8.63 2.28 -0.54
CA LEU A 181 -9.92 2.48 -1.17
C LEU A 181 -10.88 1.34 -0.87
N SER A 182 -10.39 0.10 -0.71
CA SER A 182 -11.25 -1.01 -0.28
C SER A 182 -11.83 -0.78 1.12
N ALA A 183 -11.05 -0.25 2.05
CA ALA A 183 -11.49 0.14 3.38
C ALA A 183 -12.47 1.34 3.32
N CYS A 184 -12.11 2.37 2.57
CA CYS A 184 -12.95 3.55 2.36
C CYS A 184 -14.33 3.19 1.80
N PHE A 185 -14.40 2.31 0.79
CA PHE A 185 -15.64 1.83 0.19
C PHE A 185 -16.52 0.98 1.13
N GLN A 186 -15.94 0.47 2.20
CA GLN A 186 -16.69 -0.21 3.28
C GLN A 186 -17.13 0.75 4.39
N GLY A 187 -16.87 2.06 4.23
CA GLY A 187 -17.26 3.07 5.20
C GLY A 187 -16.34 3.16 6.42
N TRP A 188 -15.12 2.63 6.33
CA TRP A 188 -14.17 2.76 7.45
C TRP A 188 -13.77 4.21 7.65
N ARG A 189 -13.33 4.56 8.86
CA ARG A 189 -12.87 5.90 9.21
C ARG A 189 -11.36 5.97 9.21
N ARG A 190 -10.81 7.01 8.61
CA ARG A 190 -9.38 7.28 8.69
C ARG A 190 -9.05 8.03 10.00
N LYS A 191 -8.17 7.45 10.80
CA LYS A 191 -7.49 8.13 11.89
C LYS A 191 -6.24 8.81 11.31
N ARG A 192 -6.23 10.12 11.25
CA ARG A 192 -5.09 10.90 10.74
C ARG A 192 -4.00 11.02 11.79
N ILE A 193 -2.77 11.01 11.34
CA ILE A 193 -1.59 11.34 12.13
C ILE A 193 -1.10 12.70 11.64
N GLU A 194 -1.06 13.68 12.54
CA GLU A 194 -0.77 15.08 12.16
C GLU A 194 0.70 15.34 11.81
N SER A 195 1.61 14.50 12.33
CA SER A 195 3.05 14.66 12.11
C SER A 195 3.61 13.60 11.19
N PRO A 196 4.56 13.95 10.29
CA PRO A 196 5.26 12.95 9.48
C PRO A 196 6.03 11.98 10.35
N PHE A 197 5.93 10.69 10.07
CA PHE A 197 6.64 9.63 10.78
C PHE A 197 7.17 8.52 9.84
N ALA A 198 6.78 8.54 8.55
CA ALA A 198 7.20 7.57 7.54
C ALA A 198 8.11 8.27 6.52
N PHE A 199 9.31 7.75 6.32
CA PHE A 199 10.34 8.37 5.49
C PHE A 199 10.90 7.35 4.50
N HIS A 200 11.19 7.81 3.27
CA HIS A 200 11.69 6.97 2.20
C HIS A 200 12.88 7.60 1.51
N MET A 201 13.97 6.84 1.38
CA MET A 201 15.13 7.30 0.62
C MET A 201 14.87 7.20 -0.87
N LEU A 202 14.98 8.33 -1.58
CA LEU A 202 14.79 8.41 -3.02
C LEU A 202 15.70 7.43 -3.77
N HIS A 203 15.14 6.80 -4.77
CA HIS A 203 15.85 5.92 -5.70
C HIS A 203 15.14 5.90 -7.05
N ASP A 204 15.79 5.35 -8.06
CA ASP A 204 15.18 5.16 -9.37
C ASP A 204 13.97 4.23 -9.30
N GLU A 205 12.93 4.55 -10.02
CA GLU A 205 11.73 3.74 -10.12
C GLU A 205 12.06 2.35 -10.72
N ARG A 206 11.50 1.30 -10.12
CA ARG A 206 11.75 -0.09 -10.52
C ARG A 206 10.57 -0.77 -11.20
N TRP A 207 9.57 -0.02 -11.57
CA TRP A 207 8.46 -0.53 -12.36
C TRP A 207 8.38 0.18 -13.70
N ASP A 208 8.05 -0.58 -14.74
CA ASP A 208 7.90 -0.07 -16.08
C ASP A 208 6.45 0.34 -16.40
N ARG A 209 6.28 1.07 -17.49
CA ARG A 209 4.98 1.53 -17.96
C ARG A 209 4.01 0.37 -18.26
N LYS A 210 4.51 -0.80 -18.70
CA LYS A 210 3.69 -1.98 -19.00
C LYS A 210 3.12 -2.58 -17.71
N SER A 211 3.96 -2.75 -16.70
CA SER A 211 3.54 -3.19 -15.36
C SER A 211 2.52 -2.22 -14.76
N TRP A 212 2.80 -0.92 -14.83
CA TRP A 212 1.88 0.10 -14.30
C TRP A 212 0.51 0.04 -14.97
N THR A 213 0.44 -0.13 -16.29
CA THR A 213 -0.82 -0.27 -17.03
C THR A 213 -1.54 -1.57 -16.67
N LYS A 214 -0.81 -2.71 -16.61
CA LYS A 214 -1.38 -4.02 -16.29
C LYS A 214 -2.07 -4.03 -14.92
N PHE A 215 -1.39 -3.51 -13.90
CA PHE A 215 -1.97 -3.45 -12.54
C PHE A 215 -3.05 -2.38 -12.41
N GLY A 216 -2.97 -1.29 -13.19
CA GLY A 216 -4.05 -0.32 -13.31
C GLY A 216 -5.33 -0.90 -13.88
N ASP A 217 -5.22 -1.86 -14.80
CA ASP A 217 -6.36 -2.61 -15.31
C ASP A 217 -7.00 -3.47 -14.23
N CYS A 218 -6.18 -4.17 -13.44
CA CYS A 218 -6.68 -4.93 -12.29
C CYS A 218 -7.41 -4.01 -11.31
N PHE A 219 -6.88 -2.80 -11.07
CA PHE A 219 -7.51 -1.82 -10.20
C PHE A 219 -8.88 -1.35 -10.73
N LEU A 220 -8.97 -1.08 -12.03
CA LEU A 220 -10.26 -0.75 -12.66
C LEU A 220 -11.27 -1.89 -12.51
N ASP A 221 -10.86 -3.13 -12.79
CA ASP A 221 -11.74 -4.30 -12.79
C ASP A 221 -12.22 -4.65 -11.37
N GLU A 222 -11.39 -4.57 -10.36
CA GLU A 222 -11.71 -5.06 -9.01
C GLU A 222 -12.17 -3.96 -8.05
N ILE A 223 -11.66 -2.75 -8.19
CA ILE A 223 -11.96 -1.67 -7.25
C ILE A 223 -13.02 -0.74 -7.79
N VAL A 224 -12.89 -0.31 -9.05
CA VAL A 224 -13.74 0.75 -9.62
C VAL A 224 -15.04 0.19 -10.17
N LEU A 225 -14.95 -0.75 -11.13
CA LEU A 225 -16.12 -1.22 -11.89
C LEU A 225 -17.18 -1.94 -11.05
N PRO A 226 -16.85 -2.81 -10.07
CA PRO A 226 -17.88 -3.47 -9.27
C PRO A 226 -18.69 -2.53 -8.40
N ARG A 227 -18.16 -1.34 -8.15
CA ARG A 227 -18.78 -0.31 -7.29
C ARG A 227 -19.47 0.79 -8.09
N ALA A 228 -19.24 0.83 -9.38
CA ALA A 228 -19.94 1.75 -10.28
C ALA A 228 -21.45 1.46 -10.24
N GLY A 229 -22.24 2.42 -9.78
CA GLY A 229 -23.72 2.29 -9.65
C GLY A 229 -24.21 1.69 -8.32
N ARG A 230 -23.33 1.28 -7.40
CA ARG A 230 -23.70 0.77 -6.07
C ARG A 230 -23.24 1.66 -4.92
N ILE A 231 -22.71 2.83 -5.22
CA ILE A 231 -22.05 3.69 -4.25
C ILE A 231 -23.12 4.43 -3.45
N PRO A 232 -23.07 4.37 -2.11
CA PRO A 232 -23.95 5.19 -1.27
C PRO A 232 -23.80 6.67 -1.61
N PRO A 233 -24.83 7.51 -1.44
CA PRO A 233 -24.80 8.93 -1.77
C PRO A 233 -23.94 9.77 -0.81
N ASP A 234 -22.90 9.21 -0.25
CA ASP A 234 -21.86 9.94 0.46
C ASP A 234 -21.15 10.90 -0.52
N ARG A 235 -20.90 12.13 -0.10
CA ARG A 235 -20.34 13.20 -0.93
C ARG A 235 -19.04 12.82 -1.62
N PHE A 236 -18.26 11.97 -0.99
CA PHE A 236 -16.99 11.49 -1.49
C PHE A 236 -17.17 10.55 -2.69
N PHE A 237 -18.05 9.57 -2.57
CA PHE A 237 -18.31 8.58 -3.61
C PHE A 237 -19.07 9.15 -4.79
N VAL A 238 -19.99 10.08 -4.56
CA VAL A 238 -20.70 10.77 -5.65
C VAL A 238 -19.71 11.51 -6.53
N ARG A 239 -18.72 12.17 -5.95
CA ARG A 239 -17.67 12.84 -6.71
C ARG A 239 -16.79 11.86 -7.47
N TYR A 240 -16.33 10.78 -6.85
CA TYR A 240 -15.56 9.73 -7.51
C TYR A 240 -16.36 9.06 -8.63
N ALA A 241 -17.60 8.65 -8.36
CA ALA A 241 -18.49 8.06 -9.36
C ALA A 241 -18.77 9.03 -10.53
N ASN A 242 -19.00 10.31 -10.25
CA ASN A 242 -19.22 11.33 -11.29
C ASN A 242 -17.96 11.64 -12.10
N GLU A 243 -16.79 11.58 -11.50
CA GLU A 243 -15.52 11.84 -12.19
C GLU A 243 -14.96 10.62 -12.93
N VAL A 244 -15.26 9.40 -12.47
CA VAL A 244 -14.75 8.14 -13.02
C VAL A 244 -15.80 7.36 -13.82
N ALA A 245 -17.08 7.42 -13.41
CA ALA A 245 -18.18 6.72 -14.06
C ALA A 245 -19.45 7.61 -14.10
N PRO A 246 -19.55 8.60 -14.97
CA PRO A 246 -20.57 9.64 -14.93
C PRO A 246 -21.98 9.23 -15.38
N GLN A 247 -22.27 7.97 -15.69
CA GLN A 247 -23.61 7.51 -16.13
C GLN A 247 -24.05 6.21 -15.43
N PRO A 248 -25.35 6.07 -15.10
CA PRO A 248 -25.88 4.82 -14.57
C PRO A 248 -25.81 3.71 -15.60
N LEU A 249 -25.34 2.57 -15.17
CA LEU A 249 -24.98 1.43 -15.98
C LEU A 249 -26.19 0.49 -16.15
N ASN A 250 -26.86 0.55 -17.28
CA ASN A 250 -27.85 -0.45 -17.67
C ASN A 250 -27.18 -1.71 -18.25
N SER A 251 -27.76 -2.85 -17.94
CA SER A 251 -27.32 -4.21 -18.21
C SER A 251 -26.82 -4.46 -19.65
N GLY A 252 -25.61 -4.92 -19.81
CA GLY A 252 -24.93 -5.24 -21.06
C GLY A 252 -23.45 -4.87 -21.11
N PHE A 253 -22.81 -4.79 -20.00
CA PHE A 253 -21.83 -3.84 -19.56
C PHE A 253 -20.34 -4.16 -19.86
N LYS A 254 -19.90 -5.37 -20.16
CA LYS A 254 -18.47 -5.73 -20.02
C LYS A 254 -17.48 -5.10 -21.02
N THR A 255 -17.87 -4.72 -22.20
CA THR A 255 -16.93 -4.20 -23.22
C THR A 255 -17.28 -2.80 -23.75
N ARG A 256 -18.55 -2.47 -23.79
CA ARG A 256 -19.02 -1.16 -24.26
C ARG A 256 -18.67 -0.04 -23.28
N THR A 257 -18.62 -0.35 -22.01
CA THR A 257 -18.42 0.59 -20.90
C THR A 257 -17.00 1.08 -20.77
N LEU A 258 -15.98 0.20 -20.93
CA LEU A 258 -14.60 0.64 -20.90
C LEU A 258 -14.35 1.70 -22.01
N LYS A 259 -14.92 1.48 -23.19
CA LYS A 259 -14.85 2.42 -24.31
C LYS A 259 -15.58 3.73 -24.02
N ASN A 260 -16.72 3.67 -23.34
CA ASN A 260 -17.49 4.87 -22.97
C ASN A 260 -16.81 5.64 -21.83
N ILE A 261 -16.27 4.96 -20.81
CA ILE A 261 -15.44 5.60 -19.77
C ILE A 261 -14.23 6.28 -20.39
N LEU A 262 -13.55 5.64 -21.34
CA LEU A 262 -12.43 6.21 -22.08
C LEU A 262 -12.82 7.46 -22.87
N ASN A 263 -13.99 7.45 -23.52
CA ASN A 263 -14.50 8.57 -24.30
C ASN A 263 -15.00 9.73 -23.42
N ILE A 264 -15.66 9.43 -22.30
CA ILE A 264 -16.20 10.43 -21.35
C ILE A 264 -15.07 11.14 -20.60
N LEU A 265 -13.98 10.45 -20.31
CA LEU A 265 -12.81 11.05 -19.66
C LEU A 265 -11.95 11.88 -20.63
N GLY A 266 -12.32 11.96 -21.91
CA GLY A 266 -11.66 12.80 -22.90
C GLY A 266 -10.23 12.37 -23.24
N PHE A 267 -9.93 11.06 -23.18
CA PHE A 267 -8.58 10.56 -23.31
C PHE A 267 -8.33 9.80 -24.60
N GLY A 268 -7.33 10.25 -25.35
CA GLY A 268 -6.81 9.55 -26.49
C GLY A 268 -5.98 8.28 -26.18
N SER A 269 -5.66 8.00 -24.91
CA SER A 269 -4.94 6.81 -24.52
C SER A 269 -5.30 6.27 -23.12
N ARG A 270 -5.27 4.93 -22.96
CA ARG A 270 -5.50 4.22 -21.69
C ARG A 270 -4.57 4.69 -20.57
N GLN A 271 -3.33 5.03 -20.90
CA GLN A 271 -2.35 5.52 -19.94
C GLN A 271 -2.71 6.90 -19.36
N ALA A 272 -3.20 7.80 -20.19
CA ALA A 272 -3.64 9.12 -19.72
C ALA A 272 -4.83 8.99 -18.74
N MET A 273 -5.75 8.07 -19.01
CA MET A 273 -6.86 7.75 -18.11
C MET A 273 -6.35 7.22 -16.76
N LEU A 274 -5.50 6.21 -16.76
CA LEU A 274 -4.93 5.64 -15.54
C LEU A 274 -4.14 6.69 -14.75
N GLY A 275 -3.37 7.56 -15.42
CA GLY A 275 -2.65 8.66 -14.78
C GLY A 275 -3.57 9.67 -14.10
N ARG A 276 -4.74 9.97 -14.70
CA ARG A 276 -5.74 10.82 -14.06
C ARG A 276 -6.38 10.11 -12.86
N LEU A 277 -6.69 8.82 -13.01
CA LEU A 277 -7.26 8.00 -11.93
C LEU A 277 -6.32 7.94 -10.73
N ALA A 278 -5.01 7.75 -10.93
CA ALA A 278 -4.02 7.77 -9.87
C ALA A 278 -4.00 9.12 -9.13
N ARG A 279 -4.01 10.24 -9.85
CA ARG A 279 -4.07 11.57 -9.22
C ARG A 279 -5.37 11.80 -8.45
N LEU A 280 -6.50 11.33 -8.98
CA LEU A 280 -7.78 11.38 -8.28
C LEU A 280 -7.74 10.57 -6.99
N ASN A 281 -7.23 9.33 -7.04
CA ASN A 281 -7.11 8.46 -5.87
C ASN A 281 -6.26 9.13 -4.78
N ALA A 282 -5.08 9.66 -5.13
CA ALA A 282 -4.22 10.37 -4.20
C ALA A 282 -4.93 11.58 -3.57
N SER A 283 -5.55 12.43 -4.40
CA SER A 283 -6.32 13.59 -3.94
C SER A 283 -7.48 13.23 -3.04
N MET A 284 -8.13 12.11 -3.30
CA MET A 284 -9.28 11.66 -2.54
C MET A 284 -8.87 11.09 -1.20
N LEU A 285 -7.93 10.17 -1.19
CA LEU A 285 -7.42 9.56 0.03
C LEU A 285 -6.77 10.59 0.97
N SER A 286 -6.17 11.65 0.43
CA SER A 286 -5.64 12.75 1.25
C SER A 286 -6.73 13.57 1.95
N ARG A 287 -7.97 13.55 1.46
CA ARG A 287 -9.14 14.25 2.03
C ARG A 287 -10.04 13.35 2.87
N TRP A 288 -9.88 12.05 2.71
CA TRP A 288 -10.61 11.02 3.48
C TRP A 288 -10.12 10.96 4.92
#